data_54f1644e62092174cb005362b64e76e1
#
_entry.id   54f1644e62092174cb005362b64e76e1
#
_cell.length_a   1.000
_cell.length_b   1.000
_cell.length_c   1.000
_cell.angle_alpha   90.00
_cell.angle_beta   90.00
_cell.angle_gamma   90.00
#
_symmetry.space_group_name_H-M   'P 1'
#
loop_
_entity.id
_entity.type
_entity.pdbx_description
1 polymer ?
#
loop_
_entity_poly.entity_id
_entity_poly.type
_entity_poly.pdbx_seq_one_letter_code
_entity_poly.pdbx_strand_id
1 'polypeptide(L)'
;MKDKKEKRSIKDFIPALLVSLAASFMIMVFATIEIYYSNQDQFWFEIKQLIPVVICLFMIFLVVSLVVLGVLFLINQKAYNVGIILYLIAFLSTYIQGNFLVKNLPGLDGTQPVWKDYISEDIKTIIVWGVVSAIVIAFAVKFKSQKLRSAISIVSVCIFLMIAVTLVTVVLTTKVTDKDYEMVVTDKDEFEMSSDTNFIILLLDAMEGGTYDEVAQNHPEYAEIMRDFTYYDNTVCGYTFTKQSIPFILSGIWYENERPFDDYATDAYTNSPFLTKLSQKGYKMSLYEPELYTSDKELYKFSNIIKNKTDISSYITFMKREIQITGYKYAPFILKRFCMVGTQDFEDFRTNPDDCETFSYDNEVFYNAVKNSEMTKTDDKTFKFIHIWGAHVPFVFDKDMNRIEDGTYAQNVEACMTMTDAYLKKLKENGVYDNSVIIVMADHGYGLSYGPRNRQHPVLFIKGKNESHDYTVSEAPISYDDLQEAYSRLLDGATGEDVFDYKEGDERQRRYLYFEYEHEEILEEYFQEGYAGDLDTLKASGRKFIYEE
;
A
#
# COMPACT_ATOMS: atom_id res chain seq x y z
N MET A 1 47.47 39.40 -29.26
CA MET A 1 47.94 38.46 -28.23
C MET A 1 47.27 37.11 -28.49
N LYS A 2 48.03 36.14 -28.98
CA LYS A 2 47.52 34.78 -29.17
C LYS A 2 47.38 34.14 -27.80
N ASP A 3 46.13 33.83 -27.39
CA ASP A 3 45.88 33.00 -26.22
C ASP A 3 46.68 31.71 -26.34
N LYS A 4 47.69 31.53 -25.52
CA LYS A 4 48.32 30.22 -25.33
C LYS A 4 47.22 29.26 -24.82
N LYS A 5 46.74 28.37 -25.68
CA LYS A 5 45.94 27.22 -25.25
C LYS A 5 46.79 26.47 -24.22
N GLU A 6 46.51 26.65 -22.94
CA GLU A 6 47.09 25.79 -21.90
C GLU A 6 46.78 24.34 -22.29
N LYS A 7 47.82 23.52 -22.39
CA LYS A 7 47.69 22.10 -22.66
C LYS A 7 46.98 21.49 -21.46
N ARG A 8 45.74 21.09 -21.64
CA ARG A 8 44.95 20.40 -20.62
C ARG A 8 45.62 19.04 -20.31
N SER A 9 45.78 18.77 -19.05
CA SER A 9 46.30 17.48 -18.56
C SER A 9 45.13 16.60 -18.11
N ILE A 10 45.26 15.29 -18.24
CA ILE A 10 44.34 14.30 -17.65
C ILE A 10 44.15 14.53 -16.14
N LYS A 11 45.20 15.05 -15.45
CA LYS A 11 45.12 15.43 -14.04
C LYS A 11 44.07 16.52 -13.75
N ASP A 12 43.72 17.33 -14.73
CA ASP A 12 42.69 18.37 -14.59
C ASP A 12 41.28 17.80 -14.57
N PHE A 13 41.10 16.52 -14.96
CA PHE A 13 39.84 15.80 -14.93
C PHE A 13 39.59 15.01 -13.62
N ILE A 14 40.62 14.86 -12.75
CA ILE A 14 40.50 14.16 -11.45
C ILE A 14 39.34 14.69 -10.60
N PRO A 15 39.09 16.01 -10.46
CA PRO A 15 37.95 16.51 -9.67
C PRO A 15 36.59 16.06 -10.21
N ALA A 16 36.46 15.95 -11.54
CA ALA A 16 35.23 15.43 -12.15
C ALA A 16 35.03 13.95 -11.83
N LEU A 17 36.09 13.15 -11.90
CA LEU A 17 36.05 11.74 -11.51
C LEU A 17 35.63 11.58 -10.04
N LEU A 18 36.24 12.33 -9.13
CA LEU A 18 35.98 12.22 -7.69
C LEU A 18 34.56 12.68 -7.31
N VAL A 19 34.08 13.80 -7.86
CA VAL A 19 32.73 14.28 -7.57
C VAL A 19 31.67 13.37 -8.20
N SER A 20 31.93 12.84 -9.40
CA SER A 20 31.02 11.87 -10.05
C SER A 20 30.94 10.57 -9.27
N LEU A 21 32.09 10.05 -8.81
CA LEU A 21 32.16 8.86 -7.97
C LEU A 21 31.39 9.05 -6.66
N ALA A 22 31.62 10.18 -5.97
CA ALA A 22 30.95 10.48 -4.70
C ALA A 22 29.44 10.65 -4.86
N ALA A 23 29.00 11.37 -5.89
CA ALA A 23 27.58 11.58 -6.17
C ALA A 23 26.87 10.28 -6.60
N SER A 24 27.51 9.50 -7.48
CA SER A 24 26.95 8.20 -7.93
C SER A 24 26.85 7.23 -6.75
N PHE A 25 27.88 7.17 -5.91
CA PHE A 25 27.87 6.34 -4.72
C PHE A 25 26.78 6.77 -3.73
N MET A 26 26.63 8.06 -3.49
CA MET A 26 25.60 8.60 -2.59
C MET A 26 24.20 8.24 -3.06
N ILE A 27 23.89 8.53 -4.34
CA ILE A 27 22.51 8.46 -4.84
C ILE A 27 22.12 7.01 -5.17
N MET A 28 23.03 6.22 -5.75
CA MET A 28 22.69 4.88 -6.27
C MET A 28 23.13 3.73 -5.36
N VAL A 29 24.10 3.95 -4.47
CA VAL A 29 24.52 2.89 -3.54
C VAL A 29 24.01 3.17 -2.14
N PHE A 30 24.42 4.29 -1.57
CA PHE A 30 24.08 4.62 -0.18
C PHE A 30 22.57 4.79 -0.01
N ALA A 31 21.94 5.64 -0.84
CA ALA A 31 20.53 5.96 -0.71
C ALA A 31 19.66 4.70 -0.87
N THR A 32 19.90 3.91 -1.90
CA THR A 32 19.12 2.70 -2.17
C THR A 32 19.27 1.67 -1.04
N ILE A 33 20.50 1.40 -0.60
CA ILE A 33 20.76 0.43 0.47
C ILE A 33 20.20 0.94 1.81
N GLU A 34 20.36 2.22 2.12
CA GLU A 34 19.84 2.80 3.36
C GLU A 34 18.31 2.80 3.40
N ILE A 35 17.64 3.13 2.29
CA ILE A 35 16.19 3.03 2.18
C ILE A 35 15.74 1.59 2.38
N TYR A 36 16.40 0.62 1.76
CA TYR A 36 16.10 -0.79 1.95
C TYR A 36 16.21 -1.22 3.42
N TYR A 37 17.34 -0.96 4.07
CA TYR A 37 17.54 -1.36 5.46
C TYR A 37 16.62 -0.65 6.45
N SER A 38 16.22 0.57 6.16
CA SER A 38 15.28 1.35 7.00
C SER A 38 13.82 0.92 6.84
N ASN A 39 13.49 0.20 5.76
CA ASN A 39 12.13 -0.19 5.42
C ASN A 39 12.08 -1.63 4.88
N GLN A 40 12.94 -2.50 5.37
CA GLN A 40 13.08 -3.85 4.79
C GLN A 40 11.78 -4.66 4.86
N ASP A 41 10.94 -4.40 5.85
CA ASP A 41 9.67 -5.10 6.04
C ASP A 41 8.62 -4.70 4.99
N GLN A 42 8.82 -3.56 4.31
CA GLN A 42 7.95 -3.08 3.22
C GLN A 42 8.34 -3.65 1.85
N PHE A 43 9.46 -4.35 1.73
CA PHE A 43 9.94 -4.91 0.47
C PHE A 43 9.86 -6.43 0.49
N TRP A 44 9.32 -7.05 -0.56
CA TRP A 44 9.24 -8.50 -0.70
C TRP A 44 10.58 -9.14 -1.11
N PHE A 45 11.48 -8.37 -1.77
CA PHE A 45 12.77 -8.86 -2.26
C PHE A 45 13.87 -8.75 -1.21
N GLU A 46 14.88 -9.61 -1.35
CA GLU A 46 16.04 -9.61 -0.48
C GLU A 46 17.14 -8.66 -0.95
N ILE A 47 18.00 -8.26 -0.02
CA ILE A 47 19.18 -7.44 -0.34
C ILE A 47 20.05 -8.04 -1.45
N LYS A 48 20.18 -9.37 -1.53
CA LYS A 48 20.94 -10.05 -2.59
C LYS A 48 20.34 -9.82 -3.98
N GLN A 49 19.04 -9.65 -4.11
CA GLN A 49 18.35 -9.34 -5.37
C GLN A 49 18.48 -7.85 -5.73
N LEU A 50 18.60 -6.97 -4.73
CA LEU A 50 18.81 -5.53 -4.92
C LEU A 50 20.24 -5.19 -5.37
N ILE A 51 21.26 -5.91 -4.90
CA ILE A 51 22.67 -5.60 -5.19
C ILE A 51 22.98 -5.47 -6.70
N PRO A 52 22.56 -6.38 -7.60
CA PRO A 52 22.79 -6.24 -9.04
C PRO A 52 22.18 -4.95 -9.61
N VAL A 53 20.99 -4.56 -9.15
CA VAL A 53 20.30 -3.33 -9.55
C VAL A 53 21.11 -2.11 -9.11
N VAL A 54 21.56 -2.08 -7.85
CA VAL A 54 22.40 -1.01 -7.29
C VAL A 54 23.69 -0.84 -8.09
N ILE A 55 24.39 -1.95 -8.40
CA ILE A 55 25.63 -1.93 -9.17
C ILE A 55 25.35 -1.37 -10.58
N CYS A 56 24.30 -1.84 -11.24
CA CYS A 56 23.92 -1.38 -12.58
C CYS A 56 23.60 0.12 -12.59
N LEU A 57 22.76 0.58 -11.67
CA LEU A 57 22.40 1.99 -11.54
C LEU A 57 23.61 2.87 -11.22
N PHE A 58 24.49 2.41 -10.30
CA PHE A 58 25.73 3.10 -9.98
C PHE A 58 26.62 3.28 -11.22
N MET A 59 26.82 2.20 -12.00
CA MET A 59 27.64 2.25 -13.21
C MET A 59 27.02 3.17 -14.28
N ILE A 60 25.70 3.09 -14.49
CA ILE A 60 25.00 3.95 -15.45
C ILE A 60 25.16 5.42 -15.05
N PHE A 61 24.87 5.75 -13.79
CA PHE A 61 24.93 7.14 -13.32
C PHE A 61 26.36 7.70 -13.35
N LEU A 62 27.35 6.88 -12.96
CA LEU A 62 28.77 7.25 -13.02
C LEU A 62 29.20 7.53 -14.47
N VAL A 63 28.90 6.60 -15.40
CA VAL A 63 29.28 6.74 -16.81
C VAL A 63 28.61 7.97 -17.42
N VAL A 64 27.32 8.17 -17.22
CA VAL A 64 26.60 9.35 -17.72
C VAL A 64 27.23 10.63 -17.18
N SER A 65 27.52 10.69 -15.88
CA SER A 65 28.16 11.85 -15.25
C SER A 65 29.53 12.15 -15.84
N LEU A 66 30.36 11.11 -16.02
CA LEU A 66 31.70 11.24 -16.61
C LEU A 66 31.64 11.63 -18.08
N VAL A 67 30.69 11.10 -18.84
CA VAL A 67 30.49 11.48 -20.26
C VAL A 67 30.10 12.94 -20.36
N VAL A 68 29.12 13.41 -19.58
CA VAL A 68 28.69 14.81 -19.59
C VAL A 68 29.84 15.75 -19.23
N LEU A 69 30.53 15.48 -18.11
CA LEU A 69 31.68 16.31 -17.69
C LEU A 69 32.86 16.20 -18.66
N GLY A 70 33.07 15.02 -19.25
CA GLY A 70 34.08 14.76 -20.29
C GLY A 70 33.82 15.56 -21.57
N VAL A 71 32.59 15.58 -22.05
CA VAL A 71 32.20 16.43 -23.20
C VAL A 71 32.45 17.90 -22.92
N LEU A 72 32.03 18.38 -21.74
CA LEU A 72 32.31 19.79 -21.33
C LEU A 72 33.82 20.07 -21.22
N PHE A 73 34.60 19.10 -20.75
CA PHE A 73 36.06 19.18 -20.69
C PHE A 73 36.67 19.25 -22.09
N LEU A 74 36.14 18.55 -23.08
CA LEU A 74 36.58 18.55 -24.46
C LEU A 74 36.21 19.88 -25.17
N ILE A 75 35.05 20.46 -24.90
CA ILE A 75 34.61 21.72 -25.50
C ILE A 75 35.56 22.87 -25.13
N ASN A 76 35.61 23.26 -23.88
CA ASN A 76 36.53 24.26 -23.39
C ASN A 76 36.61 24.30 -21.86
N GLN A 77 37.66 24.99 -21.32
CA GLN A 77 37.90 25.09 -19.89
C GLN A 77 36.80 25.84 -19.12
N LYS A 78 36.15 26.82 -19.76
CA LYS A 78 35.07 27.59 -19.11
C LYS A 78 33.84 26.73 -18.97
N ALA A 79 33.43 26.03 -20.03
CA ALA A 79 32.32 25.09 -19.97
C ALA A 79 32.54 24.01 -18.91
N TYR A 80 33.73 23.42 -18.86
CA TYR A 80 34.09 22.43 -17.84
C TYR A 80 34.00 22.98 -16.41
N ASN A 81 34.57 24.17 -16.16
CA ASN A 81 34.54 24.79 -14.84
C ASN A 81 33.10 25.12 -14.41
N VAL A 82 32.26 25.60 -15.32
CA VAL A 82 30.84 25.86 -15.02
C VAL A 82 30.13 24.52 -14.74
N GLY A 83 30.33 23.52 -15.60
CA GLY A 83 29.70 22.20 -15.43
C GLY A 83 30.04 21.52 -14.11
N ILE A 84 31.33 21.52 -13.71
CA ILE A 84 31.73 20.90 -12.45
C ILE A 84 31.22 21.65 -11.21
N ILE A 85 31.10 23.00 -11.31
CA ILE A 85 30.52 23.83 -10.25
C ILE A 85 29.02 23.51 -10.09
N LEU A 86 28.28 23.48 -11.20
CA LEU A 86 26.85 23.11 -11.19
C LEU A 86 26.64 21.68 -10.65
N TYR A 87 27.51 20.77 -11.06
CA TYR A 87 27.45 19.38 -10.57
C TYR A 87 27.73 19.30 -9.06
N LEU A 88 28.71 20.06 -8.55
CA LEU A 88 28.99 20.14 -7.12
C LEU A 88 27.81 20.76 -6.34
N ILE A 89 27.21 21.83 -6.87
CA ILE A 89 26.00 22.42 -6.27
C ILE A 89 24.89 21.38 -6.16
N ALA A 90 24.60 20.69 -7.26
CA ALA A 90 23.59 19.63 -7.26
C ALA A 90 23.92 18.54 -6.24
N PHE A 91 25.15 18.04 -6.21
CA PHE A 91 25.60 17.00 -5.28
C PHE A 91 25.45 17.42 -3.81
N LEU A 92 25.94 18.61 -3.43
CA LEU A 92 25.84 19.11 -2.06
C LEU A 92 24.40 19.38 -1.65
N SER A 93 23.62 19.99 -2.54
CA SER A 93 22.21 20.28 -2.27
C SER A 93 21.39 19.00 -2.11
N THR A 94 21.62 18.00 -2.97
CA THR A 94 20.99 16.67 -2.87
C THR A 94 21.40 15.96 -1.59
N TYR A 95 22.67 16.05 -1.18
CA TYR A 95 23.15 15.50 0.10
C TYR A 95 22.38 16.10 1.29
N ILE A 96 22.24 17.43 1.32
CA ILE A 96 21.50 18.13 2.38
C ILE A 96 20.00 17.75 2.32
N GLN A 97 19.43 17.71 1.12
CA GLN A 97 18.02 17.36 0.91
C GLN A 97 17.68 16.00 1.50
N GLY A 98 18.43 14.97 1.14
CA GLY A 98 18.11 13.58 1.53
C GLY A 98 18.45 13.23 2.97
N ASN A 99 19.32 14.01 3.64
CA ASN A 99 19.74 13.68 5.02
C ASN A 99 19.20 14.65 6.08
N PHE A 100 18.75 15.85 5.71
CA PHE A 100 18.32 16.87 6.68
C PHE A 100 16.94 17.45 6.41
N LEU A 101 16.36 17.29 5.21
CA LEU A 101 15.09 17.88 4.81
C LEU A 101 14.05 16.80 4.48
N VAL A 102 14.04 15.71 5.25
CA VAL A 102 13.15 14.55 5.01
C VAL A 102 12.05 14.38 6.06
N LYS A 103 12.02 15.23 7.11
CA LYS A 103 11.11 15.04 8.26
C LYS A 103 9.61 15.16 7.95
N ASN A 104 9.25 15.92 6.91
CA ASN A 104 7.86 16.20 6.55
C ASN A 104 7.61 15.74 5.12
N LEU A 105 7.94 14.50 4.80
CA LEU A 105 7.59 13.89 3.54
C LEU A 105 6.17 13.33 3.64
N PRO A 106 5.35 13.48 2.60
CA PRO A 106 4.10 12.72 2.49
C PRO A 106 4.38 11.21 2.57
N GLY A 107 3.42 10.44 3.08
CA GLY A 107 3.48 8.98 3.05
C GLY A 107 3.58 8.43 1.62
N LEU A 108 4.06 7.21 1.50
CA LEU A 108 4.11 6.46 0.23
C LEU A 108 3.11 5.29 0.30
N ASP A 109 1.92 5.57 0.82
CA ASP A 109 0.81 4.65 1.06
C ASP A 109 -0.17 4.55 -0.12
N GLY A 110 0.19 5.12 -1.28
CA GLY A 110 -0.66 5.18 -2.47
C GLY A 110 -1.55 6.42 -2.54
N THR A 111 -1.69 7.17 -1.45
CA THR A 111 -2.48 8.42 -1.47
C THR A 111 -1.78 9.51 -2.27
N GLN A 112 -2.57 10.34 -2.97
CA GLN A 112 -2.04 11.52 -3.64
C GLN A 112 -2.01 12.69 -2.66
N PRO A 113 -0.81 13.15 -2.25
CA PRO A 113 -0.70 14.26 -1.31
C PRO A 113 -1.31 15.54 -1.86
N VAL A 114 -1.98 16.30 -1.02
CA VAL A 114 -2.40 17.66 -1.34
C VAL A 114 -1.17 18.57 -1.33
N TRP A 115 -0.46 18.65 -2.45
CA TRP A 115 0.83 19.37 -2.56
C TRP A 115 0.79 20.82 -2.12
N LYS A 116 -0.40 21.43 -2.09
CA LYS A 116 -0.58 22.82 -1.58
C LYS A 116 -0.25 22.93 -0.08
N ASP A 117 -0.42 21.86 0.68
CA ASP A 117 -0.16 21.85 2.13
C ASP A 117 1.35 21.86 2.42
N TYR A 118 2.16 21.44 1.44
CA TYR A 118 3.62 21.33 1.53
C TYR A 118 4.38 22.53 0.94
N ILE A 119 3.72 23.66 0.64
CA ILE A 119 4.37 24.86 0.10
C ILE A 119 5.54 25.34 1.00
N SER A 120 5.42 25.16 2.32
CA SER A 120 6.52 25.50 3.25
C SER A 120 7.78 24.68 2.98
N GLU A 121 7.65 23.41 2.59
CA GLU A 121 8.77 22.53 2.29
C GLU A 121 9.39 22.87 0.92
N ASP A 122 8.58 23.27 -0.06
CA ASP A 122 9.07 23.81 -1.32
C ASP A 122 9.93 25.05 -1.08
N ILE A 123 9.44 26.01 -0.26
CA ILE A 123 10.16 27.24 0.08
C ILE A 123 11.47 26.93 0.82
N LYS A 124 11.44 26.03 1.82
CA LYS A 124 12.65 25.61 2.55
C LYS A 124 13.70 25.02 1.61
N THR A 125 13.26 24.13 0.71
CA THR A 125 14.15 23.52 -0.30
C THR A 125 14.77 24.59 -1.20
N ILE A 126 13.99 25.53 -1.74
CA ILE A 126 14.48 26.60 -2.61
C ILE A 126 15.51 27.46 -1.87
N ILE A 127 15.23 27.81 -0.61
CA ILE A 127 16.17 28.63 0.22
C ILE A 127 17.47 27.85 0.42
N VAL A 128 17.42 26.58 0.84
CA VAL A 128 18.63 25.78 1.10
C VAL A 128 19.46 25.61 -0.16
N TRP A 129 18.82 25.26 -1.28
CA TRP A 129 19.50 25.12 -2.57
C TRP A 129 20.10 26.45 -3.04
N GLY A 130 19.39 27.58 -2.82
CA GLY A 130 19.87 28.93 -3.08
C GLY A 130 21.10 29.31 -2.25
N VAL A 131 21.07 28.99 -0.95
CA VAL A 131 22.20 29.26 -0.04
C VAL A 131 23.41 28.41 -0.43
N VAL A 132 23.25 27.11 -0.68
CA VAL A 132 24.35 26.25 -1.14
C VAL A 132 24.94 26.76 -2.45
N SER A 133 24.08 27.13 -3.40
CA SER A 133 24.50 27.71 -4.69
C SER A 133 25.30 28.98 -4.49
N ALA A 134 24.82 29.92 -3.66
CA ALA A 134 25.49 31.17 -3.37
C ALA A 134 26.88 30.97 -2.75
N ILE A 135 26.99 30.03 -1.78
CA ILE A 135 28.26 29.69 -1.12
C ILE A 135 29.26 29.14 -2.14
N VAL A 136 28.84 28.15 -2.93
CA VAL A 136 29.72 27.48 -3.91
C VAL A 136 30.15 28.46 -5.00
N ILE A 137 29.25 29.31 -5.51
CA ILE A 137 29.55 30.33 -6.53
C ILE A 137 30.51 31.40 -5.95
N ALA A 138 30.23 31.91 -4.75
CA ALA A 138 31.11 32.88 -4.09
C ALA A 138 32.53 32.33 -3.92
N PHE A 139 32.63 31.04 -3.51
CA PHE A 139 33.93 30.36 -3.41
C PHE A 139 34.59 30.21 -4.78
N ALA A 140 33.84 29.84 -5.80
CA ALA A 140 34.36 29.67 -7.17
C ALA A 140 34.84 30.97 -7.78
N VAL A 141 34.19 32.12 -7.47
CA VAL A 141 34.60 33.44 -7.92
C VAL A 141 35.86 33.93 -7.18
N LYS A 142 35.95 33.63 -5.87
CA LYS A 142 37.08 34.10 -5.03
C LYS A 142 38.39 33.36 -5.30
N PHE A 143 38.35 32.08 -5.66
CA PHE A 143 39.54 31.26 -5.76
C PHE A 143 39.91 30.94 -7.21
N LYS A 144 41.24 30.91 -7.50
CA LYS A 144 41.76 30.50 -8.80
C LYS A 144 41.38 29.05 -9.11
N SER A 145 41.24 28.71 -10.38
CA SER A 145 40.76 27.41 -10.87
C SER A 145 41.46 26.19 -10.24
N GLN A 146 42.74 26.25 -9.97
CA GLN A 146 43.51 25.17 -9.36
C GLN A 146 43.11 24.93 -7.89
N LYS A 147 42.94 25.98 -7.08
CA LYS A 147 42.49 25.87 -5.69
C LYS A 147 41.04 25.37 -5.61
N LEU A 148 40.19 25.81 -6.54
CA LEU A 148 38.81 25.36 -6.66
C LEU A 148 38.77 23.85 -6.94
N ARG A 149 39.54 23.34 -7.89
CA ARG A 149 39.60 21.91 -8.22
C ARG A 149 40.09 21.06 -7.04
N SER A 150 41.13 21.52 -6.34
CA SER A 150 41.58 20.84 -5.13
C SER A 150 40.51 20.80 -4.04
N ALA A 151 39.78 21.89 -3.84
CA ALA A 151 38.68 21.96 -2.88
C ALA A 151 37.53 21.00 -3.26
N ILE A 152 37.14 20.97 -4.55
CA ILE A 152 36.14 20.01 -5.04
C ILE A 152 36.56 18.57 -4.75
N SER A 153 37.81 18.22 -5.07
CA SER A 153 38.36 16.89 -4.82
C SER A 153 38.33 16.53 -3.34
N ILE A 154 38.76 17.41 -2.46
CA ILE A 154 38.80 17.19 -1.02
C ILE A 154 37.39 17.02 -0.47
N VAL A 155 36.47 17.93 -0.79
CA VAL A 155 35.06 17.85 -0.35
C VAL A 155 34.40 16.55 -0.82
N SER A 156 34.61 16.17 -2.08
CA SER A 156 34.05 14.93 -2.64
C SER A 156 34.56 13.69 -1.92
N VAL A 157 35.88 13.62 -1.64
CA VAL A 157 36.48 12.51 -0.90
C VAL A 157 35.98 12.46 0.55
N CYS A 158 35.92 13.62 1.22
CA CYS A 158 35.42 13.67 2.60
C CYS A 158 33.98 13.19 2.71
N ILE A 159 33.09 13.67 1.82
CA ILE A 159 31.68 13.24 1.81
C ILE A 159 31.58 11.76 1.45
N PHE A 160 32.34 11.29 0.44
CA PHE A 160 32.36 9.87 0.08
C PHE A 160 32.75 8.98 1.26
N LEU A 161 33.84 9.32 1.97
CA LEU A 161 34.29 8.54 3.13
C LEU A 161 33.25 8.57 4.27
N MET A 162 32.66 9.72 4.53
CA MET A 162 31.60 9.85 5.55
C MET A 162 30.40 8.98 5.23
N ILE A 163 29.91 9.02 4.00
CA ILE A 163 28.78 8.21 3.54
C ILE A 163 29.12 6.73 3.55
N ALA A 164 30.34 6.36 3.15
CA ALA A 164 30.81 4.97 3.17
C ALA A 164 30.86 4.40 4.60
N VAL A 165 31.34 5.20 5.56
CA VAL A 165 31.33 4.79 6.98
C VAL A 165 29.90 4.64 7.49
N THR A 166 29.01 5.60 7.16
CA THR A 166 27.59 5.50 7.54
C THR A 166 26.95 4.25 6.96
N LEU A 167 27.20 3.95 5.68
CA LEU A 167 26.68 2.75 5.04
C LEU A 167 27.13 1.47 5.74
N VAL A 168 28.44 1.38 6.03
CA VAL A 168 28.99 0.23 6.76
C VAL A 168 28.33 0.10 8.14
N THR A 169 28.10 1.21 8.82
CA THR A 169 27.40 1.21 10.12
C THR A 169 25.98 0.67 9.97
N VAL A 170 25.21 1.19 9.02
CA VAL A 170 23.82 0.73 8.76
C VAL A 170 23.82 -0.79 8.50
N VAL A 171 24.66 -1.26 7.58
CA VAL A 171 24.72 -2.70 7.23
C VAL A 171 25.11 -3.59 8.42
N LEU A 172 26.02 -3.11 9.30
CA LEU A 172 26.48 -3.91 10.43
C LEU A 172 25.54 -3.86 11.65
N THR A 173 24.75 -2.81 11.79
CA THR A 173 23.89 -2.63 12.98
C THR A 173 22.44 -3.07 12.74
N THR A 174 21.99 -3.11 11.49
CA THR A 174 20.61 -3.52 11.17
C THR A 174 20.56 -5.03 10.97
N LYS A 175 19.66 -5.69 11.69
CA LYS A 175 19.38 -7.11 11.46
C LYS A 175 18.70 -7.26 10.11
N VAL A 176 19.16 -8.19 9.31
CA VAL A 176 18.48 -8.57 8.06
C VAL A 176 17.41 -9.60 8.40
N THR A 177 16.19 -9.33 7.97
CA THR A 177 15.11 -10.30 8.05
C THR A 177 15.30 -11.32 6.94
N ASP A 178 15.34 -12.60 7.29
CA ASP A 178 15.43 -13.69 6.31
C ASP A 178 14.05 -13.84 5.62
N LYS A 179 14.04 -13.61 4.31
CA LYS A 179 12.83 -13.73 3.49
C LYS A 179 12.78 -15.02 2.67
N ASP A 180 13.69 -15.94 2.95
CA ASP A 180 13.83 -17.20 2.19
C ASP A 180 12.53 -18.03 2.14
N TYR A 181 11.50 -17.64 2.90
CA TYR A 181 10.27 -18.41 3.08
C TYR A 181 8.99 -17.56 3.07
N GLU A 182 8.99 -16.43 2.42
CA GLU A 182 7.80 -15.59 2.34
C GLU A 182 6.66 -16.34 1.66
N MET A 183 5.51 -16.33 2.30
CA MET A 183 4.27 -16.84 1.72
C MET A 183 3.73 -15.80 0.74
N VAL A 184 3.29 -16.27 -0.42
CA VAL A 184 2.78 -15.40 -1.50
C VAL A 184 1.34 -15.74 -1.75
N VAL A 185 0.49 -14.71 -1.73
CA VAL A 185 -0.88 -14.82 -2.21
C VAL A 185 -0.88 -14.77 -3.72
N THR A 186 -1.40 -15.80 -4.36
CA THR A 186 -1.50 -15.88 -5.81
C THR A 186 -2.95 -15.72 -6.27
N ASP A 187 -3.14 -15.42 -7.55
CA ASP A 187 -4.45 -15.40 -8.22
C ASP A 187 -5.02 -16.81 -8.49
N LYS A 188 -4.29 -17.84 -8.08
CA LYS A 188 -4.68 -19.23 -8.28
C LYS A 188 -6.10 -19.49 -7.79
N ASP A 189 -6.89 -20.13 -8.63
CA ASP A 189 -8.27 -20.53 -8.35
C ASP A 189 -9.24 -19.36 -8.06
N GLU A 190 -8.88 -18.10 -8.36
CA GLU A 190 -9.72 -16.93 -8.08
C GLU A 190 -11.12 -17.07 -8.69
N PHE A 191 -11.20 -17.59 -9.91
CA PHE A 191 -12.45 -17.83 -10.63
C PHE A 191 -12.81 -19.33 -10.74
N GLU A 192 -12.25 -20.21 -9.89
CA GLU A 192 -12.70 -21.58 -9.76
C GLU A 192 -13.82 -21.66 -8.70
N MET A 193 -15.03 -22.08 -9.10
CA MET A 193 -16.19 -22.12 -8.23
C MET A 193 -16.74 -23.55 -8.10
N SER A 194 -17.33 -23.85 -6.95
CA SER A 194 -18.02 -25.11 -6.72
C SER A 194 -19.28 -25.24 -7.54
N SER A 195 -19.49 -26.42 -8.11
CA SER A 195 -20.79 -26.81 -8.69
C SER A 195 -21.89 -27.03 -7.64
N ASP A 196 -21.52 -27.23 -6.36
CA ASP A 196 -22.46 -27.56 -5.27
C ASP A 196 -22.64 -26.36 -4.31
N THR A 197 -21.57 -25.87 -3.71
CA THR A 197 -21.69 -24.85 -2.64
C THR A 197 -20.46 -23.96 -2.59
N ASN A 198 -20.71 -22.65 -2.64
CA ASN A 198 -19.68 -21.62 -2.46
C ASN A 198 -20.01 -20.76 -1.23
N PHE A 199 -18.98 -20.28 -0.57
CA PHE A 199 -19.06 -19.21 0.43
C PHE A 199 -18.09 -18.11 0.03
N ILE A 200 -18.60 -16.94 -0.31
CA ILE A 200 -17.84 -15.84 -0.90
C ILE A 200 -17.97 -14.62 0.00
N ILE A 201 -16.85 -14.04 0.41
CA ILE A 201 -16.78 -12.72 1.03
C ILE A 201 -16.02 -11.83 0.03
N LEU A 202 -16.72 -10.85 -0.53
CA LEU A 202 -16.15 -9.79 -1.34
C LEU A 202 -16.01 -8.55 -0.46
N LEU A 203 -14.78 -8.24 -0.08
CA LEU A 203 -14.48 -7.11 0.78
C LEU A 203 -14.02 -5.93 -0.08
N LEU A 204 -14.75 -4.83 0.05
CA LEU A 204 -14.53 -3.55 -0.62
C LEU A 204 -13.94 -2.57 0.40
N ASP A 205 -12.61 -2.44 0.43
CA ASP A 205 -11.91 -1.64 1.44
C ASP A 205 -12.50 -0.24 1.59
N ALA A 206 -12.71 0.17 2.83
CA ALA A 206 -13.17 1.49 3.23
C ALA A 206 -14.51 1.95 2.62
N MET A 207 -15.41 1.05 2.21
CA MET A 207 -16.72 1.42 1.68
C MET A 207 -17.71 1.73 2.82
N GLU A 208 -18.03 3.01 2.99
CA GLU A 208 -18.84 3.53 4.09
C GLU A 208 -20.34 3.55 3.74
N GLY A 209 -21.19 3.15 4.71
CA GLY A 209 -22.63 2.98 4.53
C GLY A 209 -23.37 4.26 4.18
N GLY A 210 -23.12 5.35 4.91
CA GLY A 210 -23.83 6.62 4.67
C GLY A 210 -23.57 7.21 3.29
N THR A 211 -22.34 7.09 2.77
CA THR A 211 -22.04 7.53 1.39
C THR A 211 -22.66 6.58 0.37
N TYR A 212 -22.70 5.26 0.65
CA TYR A 212 -23.43 4.33 -0.21
C TYR A 212 -24.90 4.72 -0.30
N ASP A 213 -25.55 5.06 0.81
CA ASP A 213 -26.96 5.47 0.84
C ASP A 213 -27.22 6.74 0.04
N GLU A 214 -26.34 7.74 0.17
CA GLU A 214 -26.42 8.98 -0.62
C GLU A 214 -26.30 8.71 -2.12
N VAL A 215 -25.36 7.85 -2.52
CA VAL A 215 -25.15 7.47 -3.91
C VAL A 215 -26.34 6.65 -4.43
N ALA A 216 -26.82 5.67 -3.65
CA ALA A 216 -27.92 4.78 -4.04
C ALA A 216 -29.25 5.54 -4.29
N GLN A 217 -29.48 6.68 -3.64
CA GLN A 217 -30.64 7.53 -3.92
C GLN A 217 -30.69 7.99 -5.39
N ASN A 218 -29.53 8.12 -6.04
CA ASN A 218 -29.44 8.53 -7.44
C ASN A 218 -29.30 7.33 -8.40
N HIS A 219 -29.17 6.11 -7.87
CA HIS A 219 -28.91 4.87 -8.60
C HIS A 219 -29.93 3.77 -8.24
N PRO A 220 -31.21 3.92 -8.63
CA PRO A 220 -32.25 2.93 -8.32
C PRO A 220 -31.95 1.53 -8.89
N GLU A 221 -31.08 1.44 -9.88
CA GLU A 221 -30.59 0.17 -10.43
C GLU A 221 -29.81 -0.68 -9.42
N TYR A 222 -29.28 -0.09 -8.33
CA TYR A 222 -28.56 -0.84 -7.30
C TYR A 222 -29.46 -1.85 -6.57
N ALA A 223 -30.75 -1.53 -6.41
CA ALA A 223 -31.72 -2.48 -5.87
C ALA A 223 -31.88 -3.73 -6.75
N GLU A 224 -31.74 -3.59 -8.08
CA GLU A 224 -31.77 -4.75 -8.99
C GLU A 224 -30.44 -5.52 -9.02
N ILE A 225 -29.31 -4.81 -8.92
CA ILE A 225 -27.97 -5.41 -8.81
C ILE A 225 -27.90 -6.28 -7.54
N MET A 226 -28.37 -5.73 -6.42
CA MET A 226 -28.37 -6.34 -5.09
C MET A 226 -29.64 -7.13 -4.78
N ARG A 227 -30.45 -7.50 -5.81
CA ARG A 227 -31.55 -8.43 -5.64
C ARG A 227 -31.07 -9.70 -4.94
N ASP A 228 -31.88 -10.26 -4.08
CA ASP A 228 -31.58 -11.42 -3.23
C ASP A 228 -30.65 -11.12 -2.04
N PHE A 229 -30.25 -9.85 -1.84
CA PHE A 229 -29.44 -9.43 -0.68
C PHE A 229 -30.27 -8.68 0.34
N THR A 230 -29.95 -8.88 1.61
CA THR A 230 -30.31 -7.99 2.71
C THR A 230 -29.14 -7.06 3.01
N TYR A 231 -29.38 -5.77 2.92
CA TYR A 231 -28.44 -4.72 3.35
C TYR A 231 -28.67 -4.38 4.82
N TYR A 232 -27.67 -4.61 5.66
CA TYR A 232 -27.68 -4.26 7.08
C TYR A 232 -27.09 -2.87 7.26
N ASP A 233 -27.92 -1.87 7.03
CA ASP A 233 -27.53 -0.46 7.04
C ASP A 233 -26.99 0.00 8.39
N ASN A 234 -27.55 -0.46 9.50
CA ASN A 234 -27.12 -0.08 10.85
C ASN A 234 -26.01 -0.98 11.40
N THR A 235 -24.91 -1.13 10.66
CA THR A 235 -23.78 -2.00 11.01
C THR A 235 -22.60 -1.19 11.55
N VAL A 236 -21.95 -1.71 12.61
CA VAL A 236 -20.72 -1.16 13.18
C VAL A 236 -19.57 -2.17 13.03
N CYS A 237 -18.44 -1.74 12.45
CA CYS A 237 -17.22 -2.56 12.38
C CYS A 237 -16.49 -2.61 13.73
N GLY A 238 -15.44 -3.46 13.82
CA GLY A 238 -14.65 -3.58 15.05
C GLY A 238 -13.53 -2.55 15.19
N TYR A 239 -12.90 -2.18 14.07
CA TYR A 239 -11.66 -1.38 14.07
C TYR A 239 -11.65 -0.32 12.99
N THR A 240 -10.72 0.65 13.15
CA THR A 240 -10.50 1.76 12.23
C THR A 240 -9.77 1.37 10.95
N PHE A 241 -8.87 0.36 11.01
CA PHE A 241 -7.94 0.02 9.95
C PHE A 241 -8.02 -1.45 9.55
N THR A 242 -7.74 -1.71 8.28
CA THR A 242 -7.73 -3.01 7.62
C THR A 242 -6.92 -4.04 8.39
N LYS A 243 -5.71 -3.66 8.84
CA LYS A 243 -4.78 -4.53 9.56
C LYS A 243 -5.44 -5.29 10.72
N GLN A 244 -6.26 -4.62 11.54
CA GLN A 244 -6.95 -5.24 12.67
C GLN A 244 -8.29 -5.83 12.26
N SER A 245 -8.96 -5.22 11.30
CA SER A 245 -10.29 -5.63 10.84
C SER A 245 -10.29 -7.01 10.21
N ILE A 246 -9.32 -7.34 9.35
CA ILE A 246 -9.30 -8.63 8.63
C ILE A 246 -9.19 -9.84 9.58
N PRO A 247 -8.21 -9.92 10.50
CA PRO A 247 -8.18 -11.03 11.47
C PRO A 247 -9.43 -11.09 12.34
N PHE A 248 -10.00 -9.94 12.72
CA PHE A 248 -11.23 -9.87 13.49
C PHE A 248 -12.44 -10.39 12.70
N ILE A 249 -12.64 -9.95 11.47
CA ILE A 249 -13.71 -10.43 10.57
C ILE A 249 -13.64 -11.96 10.43
N LEU A 250 -12.45 -12.53 10.27
CA LEU A 250 -12.25 -13.96 10.08
C LEU A 250 -12.33 -14.77 11.38
N SER A 251 -12.16 -14.16 12.57
CA SER A 251 -12.07 -14.92 13.83
C SER A 251 -13.04 -14.49 14.93
N GLY A 252 -13.47 -13.22 14.95
CA GLY A 252 -14.19 -12.62 16.08
C GLY A 252 -13.34 -12.37 17.32
N ILE A 253 -12.02 -12.59 17.25
CA ILE A 253 -11.12 -12.40 18.40
C ILE A 253 -10.64 -10.94 18.43
N TRP A 254 -10.95 -10.24 19.52
CA TRP A 254 -10.53 -8.86 19.71
C TRP A 254 -9.04 -8.72 19.97
N TYR A 255 -8.42 -7.68 19.39
CA TYR A 255 -7.07 -7.22 19.69
C TYR A 255 -7.12 -5.97 20.57
N GLU A 256 -6.59 -6.06 21.75
CA GLU A 256 -6.59 -4.98 22.76
C GLU A 256 -5.18 -4.46 23.06
N ASN A 257 -4.26 -4.52 22.13
CA ASN A 257 -2.84 -4.17 22.33
C ASN A 257 -2.15 -4.94 23.48
N GLU A 258 -2.64 -6.12 23.84
CA GLU A 258 -2.12 -6.92 24.96
C GLU A 258 -0.88 -7.73 24.61
N ARG A 259 -0.50 -7.77 23.32
CA ARG A 259 0.61 -8.58 22.79
C ARG A 259 1.03 -8.05 21.40
N PRO A 260 2.19 -8.48 20.85
CA PRO A 260 2.56 -8.18 19.46
C PRO A 260 1.44 -8.53 18.48
N PHE A 261 1.24 -7.69 17.47
CA PHE A 261 0.14 -7.87 16.51
C PHE A 261 0.25 -9.21 15.76
N ASP A 262 1.45 -9.63 15.36
CA ASP A 262 1.66 -10.89 14.64
C ASP A 262 1.28 -12.13 15.47
N ASP A 263 1.51 -12.08 16.79
CA ASP A 263 1.08 -13.13 17.72
C ASP A 263 -0.44 -13.17 17.84
N TYR A 264 -1.09 -12.00 17.92
CA TYR A 264 -2.55 -11.91 17.89
C TYR A 264 -3.12 -12.44 16.57
N ALA A 265 -2.61 -11.98 15.43
CA ALA A 265 -3.11 -12.40 14.13
C ALA A 265 -2.95 -13.92 13.94
N THR A 266 -1.81 -14.48 14.34
CA THR A 266 -1.58 -15.94 14.32
C THR A 266 -2.61 -16.68 15.17
N ASP A 267 -2.89 -16.20 16.39
CA ASP A 267 -3.90 -16.77 17.27
C ASP A 267 -5.31 -16.65 16.68
N ALA A 268 -5.64 -15.50 16.10
CA ALA A 268 -6.92 -15.26 15.43
C ALA A 268 -7.17 -16.25 14.29
N TYR A 269 -6.21 -16.47 13.41
CA TYR A 269 -6.33 -17.47 12.35
C TYR A 269 -6.35 -18.91 12.86
N THR A 270 -5.58 -19.22 13.91
CA THR A 270 -5.52 -20.56 14.51
C THR A 270 -6.84 -20.95 15.16
N ASN A 271 -7.42 -20.03 15.94
CA ASN A 271 -8.59 -20.27 16.79
C ASN A 271 -9.91 -19.75 16.19
N SER A 272 -9.92 -19.33 14.92
CA SER A 272 -11.12 -18.89 14.22
C SER A 272 -12.20 -19.98 14.22
N PRO A 273 -13.37 -19.73 14.82
CA PRO A 273 -14.50 -20.67 14.75
C PRO A 273 -14.97 -20.86 13.31
N PHE A 274 -14.98 -19.79 12.53
CA PHE A 274 -15.41 -19.80 11.13
C PHE A 274 -14.48 -20.64 10.25
N LEU A 275 -13.17 -20.38 10.26
CA LEU A 275 -12.21 -21.16 9.47
C LEU A 275 -12.19 -22.64 9.88
N THR A 276 -12.33 -22.88 11.18
CA THR A 276 -12.45 -24.26 11.71
C THR A 276 -13.70 -24.96 11.16
N LYS A 277 -14.85 -24.29 11.16
CA LYS A 277 -16.12 -24.85 10.65
C LYS A 277 -16.06 -25.08 9.13
N LEU A 278 -15.45 -24.17 8.36
CA LEU A 278 -15.20 -24.37 6.93
C LEU A 278 -14.37 -25.61 6.66
N SER A 279 -13.25 -25.77 7.38
CA SER A 279 -12.39 -26.95 7.27
C SER A 279 -13.12 -28.24 7.61
N GLN A 280 -13.91 -28.27 8.72
CA GLN A 280 -14.71 -29.42 9.12
C GLN A 280 -15.79 -29.80 8.10
N LYS A 281 -16.35 -28.81 7.39
CA LYS A 281 -17.34 -29.04 6.32
C LYS A 281 -16.69 -29.38 4.97
N GLY A 282 -15.34 -29.42 4.89
CA GLY A 282 -14.57 -29.82 3.71
C GLY A 282 -14.50 -28.75 2.63
N TYR A 283 -14.49 -27.48 3.01
CA TYR A 283 -14.28 -26.39 2.04
C TYR A 283 -12.80 -26.28 1.65
N LYS A 284 -12.53 -26.16 0.34
CA LYS A 284 -11.28 -25.65 -0.19
C LYS A 284 -11.26 -24.14 0.03
N MET A 285 -10.35 -23.69 0.88
CA MET A 285 -10.31 -22.28 1.29
C MET A 285 -9.27 -21.51 0.46
N SER A 286 -9.64 -20.31 0.00
CA SER A 286 -8.75 -19.36 -0.65
C SER A 286 -8.89 -17.98 0.00
N LEU A 287 -7.74 -17.34 0.23
CA LEU A 287 -7.64 -16.02 0.85
C LEU A 287 -6.88 -15.10 -0.10
N TYR A 288 -7.58 -14.17 -0.72
CA TYR A 288 -7.04 -13.13 -1.60
C TYR A 288 -6.92 -11.84 -0.79
N GLU A 289 -5.88 -11.80 0.05
CA GLU A 289 -5.54 -10.72 0.97
C GLU A 289 -4.07 -10.39 0.81
N PRO A 290 -3.70 -9.17 0.38
CA PRO A 290 -2.30 -8.85 0.07
C PRO A 290 -1.41 -8.80 1.31
N GLU A 291 -1.97 -8.47 2.49
CA GLU A 291 -1.23 -8.30 3.73
C GLU A 291 -1.44 -9.46 4.70
N LEU A 292 -0.42 -10.31 4.80
CA LEU A 292 -0.46 -11.50 5.65
C LEU A 292 0.32 -11.28 6.94
N TYR A 293 -0.41 -11.15 8.06
CA TYR A 293 0.17 -10.90 9.39
C TYR A 293 0.26 -12.15 10.28
N THR A 294 0.06 -13.35 9.71
CA THR A 294 0.05 -14.58 10.48
C THR A 294 1.20 -15.50 10.11
N SER A 295 1.42 -16.55 10.90
CA SER A 295 2.50 -17.51 10.65
C SER A 295 2.24 -18.35 9.40
N ASP A 296 3.32 -18.76 8.72
CA ASP A 296 3.30 -19.65 7.56
C ASP A 296 2.40 -20.89 7.78
N LYS A 297 2.44 -21.45 9.00
CA LYS A 297 1.66 -22.65 9.33
C LYS A 297 0.16 -22.44 9.16
N GLU A 298 -0.34 -21.26 9.51
CA GLU A 298 -1.76 -20.94 9.39
C GLU A 298 -2.15 -20.66 7.94
N LEU A 299 -1.23 -20.09 7.17
CA LEU A 299 -1.41 -19.75 5.76
C LEU A 299 -1.53 -20.98 4.85
N TYR A 300 -0.93 -22.11 5.21
CA TYR A 300 -1.09 -23.37 4.45
C TYR A 300 -2.53 -23.91 4.39
N LYS A 301 -3.46 -23.37 5.17
CA LYS A 301 -4.89 -23.69 5.07
C LYS A 301 -5.52 -23.16 3.79
N PHE A 302 -4.90 -22.19 3.14
CA PHE A 302 -5.41 -21.51 1.94
C PHE A 302 -4.69 -22.03 0.69
N SER A 303 -5.47 -22.54 -0.26
CA SER A 303 -4.94 -23.24 -1.45
C SER A 303 -4.23 -22.33 -2.44
N ASN A 304 -4.49 -21.02 -2.39
CA ASN A 304 -3.87 -20.00 -3.23
C ASN A 304 -2.66 -19.32 -2.58
N ILE A 305 -2.35 -19.64 -1.33
CA ILE A 305 -1.17 -19.11 -0.66
C ILE A 305 -0.07 -20.15 -0.72
N ILE A 306 1.01 -19.82 -1.37
CA ILE A 306 2.11 -20.74 -1.60
C ILE A 306 3.40 -20.22 -0.99
N LYS A 307 4.20 -21.15 -0.50
CA LYS A 307 5.57 -20.87 -0.05
C LYS A 307 6.46 -20.86 -1.27
N ASN A 308 6.77 -19.70 -1.77
CA ASN A 308 7.57 -19.61 -2.96
C ASN A 308 8.64 -18.55 -2.88
N LYS A 309 9.81 -18.86 -3.46
CA LYS A 309 10.85 -17.90 -3.77
C LYS A 309 10.34 -17.00 -4.88
N THR A 310 9.87 -15.85 -4.51
CA THR A 310 9.57 -14.83 -5.52
C THR A 310 10.83 -14.43 -6.26
N ASP A 311 10.75 -14.40 -7.58
CA ASP A 311 11.85 -13.98 -8.44
C ASP A 311 11.51 -12.64 -9.12
N ILE A 312 12.51 -12.04 -9.74
CA ILE A 312 12.37 -10.75 -10.41
C ILE A 312 12.03 -11.00 -11.88
N SER A 313 10.81 -10.62 -12.28
CA SER A 313 10.35 -10.70 -13.67
C SER A 313 11.00 -9.65 -14.57
N SER A 314 11.32 -8.46 -14.04
CA SER A 314 11.86 -7.34 -14.82
C SER A 314 12.84 -6.47 -14.03
N TYR A 315 14.13 -6.67 -14.25
CA TYR A 315 15.17 -5.81 -13.70
C TYR A 315 15.07 -4.34 -14.18
N ILE A 316 14.49 -4.08 -15.35
CA ILE A 316 14.29 -2.72 -15.85
C ILE A 316 13.23 -2.01 -15.04
N THR A 317 12.12 -2.68 -14.74
CA THR A 317 11.06 -2.14 -13.87
C THR A 317 11.60 -1.93 -12.46
N PHE A 318 12.34 -2.88 -11.91
CA PHE A 318 12.97 -2.74 -10.61
C PHE A 318 13.88 -1.50 -10.56
N MET A 319 14.80 -1.34 -11.52
CA MET A 319 15.65 -0.14 -11.60
C MET A 319 14.84 1.16 -11.67
N LYS A 320 13.70 1.17 -12.40
CA LYS A 320 12.80 2.32 -12.47
C LYS A 320 12.23 2.66 -11.08
N ARG A 321 11.73 1.68 -10.34
CA ARG A 321 11.15 1.88 -8.98
C ARG A 321 12.22 2.34 -7.99
N GLU A 322 13.44 1.79 -8.06
CA GLU A 322 14.57 2.24 -7.24
C GLU A 322 14.98 3.70 -7.53
N ILE A 323 14.95 4.12 -8.79
CA ILE A 323 15.18 5.53 -9.16
C ILE A 323 14.06 6.42 -8.61
N GLN A 324 12.81 5.99 -8.66
CA GLN A 324 11.67 6.76 -8.14
C GLN A 324 11.77 6.95 -6.63
N ILE A 325 11.95 5.87 -5.85
CA ILE A 325 12.03 5.97 -4.38
C ILE A 325 13.25 6.76 -3.92
N THR A 326 14.40 6.56 -4.56
CA THR A 326 15.60 7.36 -4.29
C THR A 326 15.39 8.83 -4.65
N GLY A 327 14.75 9.09 -5.78
CA GLY A 327 14.36 10.44 -6.20
C GLY A 327 13.39 11.08 -5.22
N TYR A 328 12.43 10.35 -4.71
CA TYR A 328 11.49 10.86 -3.70
C TYR A 328 12.20 11.34 -2.44
N LYS A 329 13.21 10.62 -1.96
CA LYS A 329 14.00 11.04 -0.79
C LYS A 329 14.95 12.20 -1.10
N TYR A 330 15.66 12.15 -2.21
CA TYR A 330 16.83 13.01 -2.50
C TYR A 330 16.58 14.17 -3.46
N ALA A 331 15.52 14.15 -4.28
CA ALA A 331 15.20 15.25 -5.18
C ALA A 331 14.72 16.51 -4.42
N PRO A 332 14.87 17.73 -5.01
CA PRO A 332 14.21 18.93 -4.50
C PRO A 332 12.73 18.69 -4.25
N PHE A 333 12.16 19.27 -3.19
CA PHE A 333 10.80 18.95 -2.77
C PHE A 333 9.78 19.11 -3.91
N ILE A 334 9.88 20.19 -4.68
CA ILE A 334 9.01 20.44 -5.84
C ILE A 334 9.03 19.33 -6.92
N LEU A 335 10.09 18.53 -6.98
CA LEU A 335 10.20 17.41 -7.93
C LEU A 335 9.74 16.08 -7.36
N LYS A 336 9.47 15.98 -6.05
CA LYS A 336 9.08 14.72 -5.40
C LYS A 336 7.76 14.18 -5.94
N ARG A 337 6.85 15.06 -6.37
CA ARG A 337 5.58 14.67 -7.03
C ARG A 337 5.75 13.81 -8.29
N PHE A 338 6.90 13.86 -8.93
CA PHE A 338 7.23 13.03 -10.10
C PHE A 338 7.98 11.75 -9.73
N CYS A 339 8.27 11.57 -8.45
CA CYS A 339 9.01 10.44 -7.90
C CYS A 339 8.15 9.63 -6.93
N MET A 340 6.84 9.87 -6.88
CA MET A 340 5.92 9.08 -6.06
C MET A 340 5.98 7.61 -6.48
N VAL A 341 6.00 6.75 -5.48
CA VAL A 341 6.01 5.30 -5.61
C VAL A 341 5.38 4.71 -4.35
N GLY A 342 4.42 3.83 -4.50
CA GLY A 342 3.83 3.09 -3.39
C GLY A 342 4.49 1.72 -3.19
N THR A 343 4.18 1.05 -2.11
CA THR A 343 4.64 -0.33 -1.87
C THR A 343 4.14 -1.29 -2.94
N GLN A 344 2.91 -1.09 -3.43
CA GLN A 344 2.32 -1.87 -4.53
C GLN A 344 3.10 -1.78 -5.83
N ASP A 345 3.73 -0.65 -6.11
CA ASP A 345 4.54 -0.47 -7.30
C ASP A 345 5.73 -1.44 -7.38
N PHE A 346 6.15 -1.99 -6.22
CA PHE A 346 7.21 -2.99 -6.17
C PHE A 346 6.72 -4.40 -6.52
N GLU A 347 5.40 -4.63 -6.60
CA GLU A 347 4.81 -5.87 -7.12
C GLU A 347 4.92 -5.97 -8.65
N ASP A 348 5.06 -4.86 -9.38
CA ASP A 348 5.14 -4.81 -10.85
C ASP A 348 6.25 -5.69 -11.46
N PHE A 349 7.25 -6.05 -10.70
CA PHE A 349 8.37 -6.88 -11.15
C PHE A 349 8.54 -8.18 -10.34
N ARG A 350 7.54 -8.51 -9.53
CA ARG A 350 7.47 -9.78 -8.82
C ARG A 350 6.94 -10.86 -9.77
N THR A 351 7.46 -12.05 -9.68
CA THR A 351 6.93 -13.22 -10.39
C THR A 351 6.95 -14.42 -9.47
N ASN A 352 6.02 -15.30 -9.72
CA ASN A 352 5.89 -16.54 -9.01
C ASN A 352 6.35 -17.68 -9.92
N PRO A 353 7.28 -18.56 -9.50
CA PRO A 353 7.80 -19.63 -10.37
C PRO A 353 6.76 -20.68 -10.78
N ASP A 354 5.60 -20.76 -10.12
CA ASP A 354 4.58 -21.77 -10.38
C ASP A 354 3.53 -21.37 -11.43
N ASP A 355 3.85 -20.48 -12.37
CA ASP A 355 2.94 -19.95 -13.40
C ASP A 355 1.66 -19.26 -12.87
N CYS A 356 1.61 -18.95 -11.57
CA CYS A 356 0.55 -18.13 -10.98
C CYS A 356 1.05 -16.69 -10.82
N GLU A 357 0.22 -15.74 -11.17
CA GLU A 357 0.52 -14.34 -10.87
C GLU A 357 0.29 -14.05 -9.39
N THR A 358 1.00 -13.07 -8.84
CA THR A 358 0.73 -12.57 -7.49
C THR A 358 -0.63 -11.88 -7.51
N PHE A 359 -1.48 -12.19 -6.55
CA PHE A 359 -2.77 -11.54 -6.42
C PHE A 359 -2.60 -10.01 -6.29
N SER A 360 -3.40 -9.29 -7.05
CA SER A 360 -3.48 -7.83 -6.97
C SER A 360 -4.86 -7.40 -6.50
N TYR A 361 -4.93 -6.63 -5.43
CA TYR A 361 -6.18 -6.08 -4.91
C TYR A 361 -6.60 -4.76 -5.59
N ASP A 362 -5.90 -4.33 -6.66
CA ASP A 362 -6.25 -3.15 -7.46
C ASP A 362 -7.60 -3.30 -8.17
N ASN A 363 -8.45 -2.30 -8.05
CA ASN A 363 -9.80 -2.30 -8.61
C ASN A 363 -9.85 -2.56 -10.11
N GLU A 364 -8.94 -1.96 -10.89
CA GLU A 364 -8.90 -2.14 -12.35
C GLU A 364 -8.45 -3.55 -12.72
N VAL A 365 -7.47 -4.08 -12.00
CA VAL A 365 -6.98 -5.45 -12.20
C VAL A 365 -8.11 -6.45 -11.92
N PHE A 366 -8.77 -6.33 -10.77
CA PHE A 366 -9.90 -7.18 -10.41
C PHE A 366 -11.04 -7.07 -11.43
N TYR A 367 -11.47 -5.86 -11.79
CA TYR A 367 -12.55 -5.66 -12.75
C TYR A 367 -12.24 -6.26 -14.12
N ASN A 368 -11.00 -6.10 -14.59
CA ASN A 368 -10.55 -6.70 -15.84
C ASN A 368 -10.48 -8.22 -15.75
N ALA A 369 -10.04 -8.78 -14.63
CA ALA A 369 -10.03 -10.21 -14.38
C ALA A 369 -11.46 -10.78 -14.35
N VAL A 370 -12.40 -10.12 -13.67
CA VAL A 370 -13.82 -10.50 -13.71
C VAL A 370 -14.36 -10.55 -15.13
N LYS A 371 -14.02 -9.61 -16.00
CA LYS A 371 -14.53 -9.57 -17.38
C LYS A 371 -13.88 -10.58 -18.31
N ASN A 372 -12.59 -10.83 -18.17
CA ASN A 372 -11.79 -11.52 -19.17
C ASN A 372 -11.42 -12.96 -18.79
N SER A 373 -11.38 -13.31 -17.49
CA SER A 373 -11.04 -14.66 -17.08
C SER A 373 -12.20 -15.63 -17.29
N GLU A 374 -11.89 -16.86 -17.63
CA GLU A 374 -12.86 -17.95 -17.68
C GLU A 374 -13.17 -18.44 -16.27
N MET A 375 -14.45 -18.66 -15.95
CA MET A 375 -14.84 -19.27 -14.69
C MET A 375 -14.84 -20.78 -14.84
N THR A 376 -14.02 -21.46 -14.05
CA THR A 376 -13.94 -22.92 -14.01
C THR A 376 -14.78 -23.50 -12.88
N LYS A 377 -15.14 -24.78 -12.97
CA LYS A 377 -15.96 -25.47 -11.97
C LYS A 377 -15.20 -26.63 -11.33
N THR A 378 -15.40 -26.77 -10.02
CA THR A 378 -14.90 -27.90 -9.22
C THR A 378 -16.04 -28.59 -8.47
N ASP A 379 -15.82 -29.84 -8.09
CA ASP A 379 -16.73 -30.59 -7.22
C ASP A 379 -16.49 -30.31 -5.71
N ASP A 380 -15.36 -29.69 -5.39
CA ASP A 380 -15.06 -29.27 -4.03
C ASP A 380 -15.94 -28.08 -3.63
N LYS A 381 -16.38 -28.02 -2.38
CA LYS A 381 -16.95 -26.80 -1.81
C LYS A 381 -15.88 -25.73 -1.72
N THR A 382 -16.18 -24.49 -2.10
CA THR A 382 -15.18 -23.41 -2.08
C THR A 382 -15.53 -22.32 -1.09
N PHE A 383 -14.52 -21.83 -0.39
CA PHE A 383 -14.56 -20.57 0.35
C PHE A 383 -13.58 -19.59 -0.29
N LYS A 384 -14.04 -18.38 -0.53
CA LYS A 384 -13.23 -17.30 -1.06
C LYS A 384 -13.41 -16.04 -0.22
N PHE A 385 -12.32 -15.54 0.31
CA PHE A 385 -12.24 -14.19 0.85
C PHE A 385 -11.46 -13.35 -0.15
N ILE A 386 -12.11 -12.37 -0.77
CA ILE A 386 -11.54 -11.52 -1.82
C ILE A 386 -11.55 -10.09 -1.32
N HIS A 387 -10.37 -9.58 -0.97
CA HIS A 387 -10.16 -8.20 -0.58
C HIS A 387 -9.66 -7.41 -1.78
N ILE A 388 -10.38 -6.36 -2.16
CA ILE A 388 -10.00 -5.42 -3.21
C ILE A 388 -9.96 -4.00 -2.67
N TRP A 389 -9.19 -3.13 -3.32
CA TRP A 389 -8.97 -1.74 -2.91
C TRP A 389 -10.26 -0.97 -2.64
N GLY A 390 -11.35 -1.32 -3.32
CA GLY A 390 -12.67 -0.81 -3.06
C GLY A 390 -12.79 0.70 -3.19
N ALA A 391 -13.32 1.33 -2.14
CA ALA A 391 -13.51 2.77 -2.08
C ALA A 391 -12.33 3.53 -1.43
N HIS A 392 -11.26 2.83 -1.04
CA HIS A 392 -10.07 3.43 -0.42
C HIS A 392 -9.40 4.47 -1.32
N VAL A 393 -8.70 5.42 -0.73
CA VAL A 393 -7.87 6.40 -1.47
C VAL A 393 -6.71 5.71 -2.21
N PRO A 394 -6.27 6.18 -3.38
CA PRO A 394 -6.72 7.39 -4.09
C PRO A 394 -8.03 7.17 -4.88
N PHE A 395 -8.83 8.23 -5.01
CA PHE A 395 -10.08 8.19 -5.79
C PHE A 395 -9.78 8.45 -7.25
N VAL A 396 -9.61 7.38 -8.01
CA VAL A 396 -9.10 7.43 -9.38
C VAL A 396 -10.02 6.78 -10.40
N PHE A 397 -11.24 6.39 -10.00
CA PHE A 397 -12.20 5.77 -10.90
C PHE A 397 -13.52 6.53 -10.92
N ASP A 398 -14.14 6.61 -12.11
CA ASP A 398 -15.54 6.95 -12.25
C ASP A 398 -16.43 5.68 -12.16
N LYS A 399 -17.75 5.88 -12.19
CA LYS A 399 -18.74 4.78 -12.13
C LYS A 399 -18.57 3.73 -13.24
N ASP A 400 -17.97 4.06 -14.37
CA ASP A 400 -17.77 3.16 -15.50
C ASP A 400 -16.37 2.50 -15.47
N MET A 401 -15.66 2.64 -14.35
CA MET A 401 -14.28 2.14 -14.13
C MET A 401 -13.23 2.78 -15.04
N ASN A 402 -13.49 4.00 -15.54
CA ASN A 402 -12.45 4.75 -16.24
C ASN A 402 -11.57 5.49 -15.21
N ARG A 403 -10.25 5.52 -15.46
CA ARG A 403 -9.34 6.30 -14.62
C ARG A 403 -9.55 7.80 -14.81
N ILE A 404 -9.62 8.52 -13.70
CA ILE A 404 -9.78 9.98 -13.63
C ILE A 404 -8.71 10.60 -12.72
N GLU A 405 -8.32 11.87 -12.95
CA GLU A 405 -7.23 12.51 -12.20
C GLU A 405 -7.69 13.08 -10.84
N ASP A 406 -8.91 13.61 -10.77
CA ASP A 406 -9.48 14.27 -9.58
C ASP A 406 -10.82 13.63 -9.21
N GLY A 407 -10.80 12.35 -8.88
CA GLY A 407 -11.98 11.63 -8.47
C GLY A 407 -12.47 12.02 -7.07
N THR A 408 -13.73 11.67 -6.79
CA THR A 408 -14.33 11.83 -5.46
C THR A 408 -14.55 10.47 -4.81
N TYR A 409 -14.68 10.45 -3.50
CA TYR A 409 -15.00 9.23 -2.76
C TYR A 409 -16.33 8.60 -3.24
N ALA A 410 -17.35 9.42 -3.49
CA ALA A 410 -18.63 8.95 -4.03
C ALA A 410 -18.47 8.23 -5.39
N GLN A 411 -17.60 8.72 -6.28
CA GLN A 411 -17.32 8.04 -7.55
C GLN A 411 -16.62 6.69 -7.36
N ASN A 412 -15.72 6.56 -6.38
CA ASN A 412 -15.15 5.25 -6.05
C ASN A 412 -16.21 4.30 -5.47
N VAL A 413 -17.18 4.79 -4.69
CA VAL A 413 -18.33 3.97 -4.23
C VAL A 413 -19.18 3.51 -5.42
N GLU A 414 -19.44 4.38 -6.41
CA GLU A 414 -20.11 3.99 -7.66
C GLU A 414 -19.31 2.92 -8.42
N ALA A 415 -17.97 3.06 -8.48
CA ALA A 415 -17.08 2.08 -9.10
C ALA A 415 -17.13 0.71 -8.38
N CYS A 416 -17.20 0.71 -7.04
CA CYS A 416 -17.39 -0.50 -6.25
C CYS A 416 -18.67 -1.25 -6.63
N MET A 417 -19.77 -0.53 -6.83
CA MET A 417 -21.03 -1.13 -7.27
C MET A 417 -20.96 -1.69 -8.69
N THR A 418 -20.22 -1.03 -9.59
CA THR A 418 -19.96 -1.54 -10.95
C THR A 418 -19.13 -2.82 -10.94
N MET A 419 -18.11 -2.90 -10.10
CA MET A 419 -17.32 -4.14 -9.92
C MET A 419 -18.16 -5.27 -9.33
N THR A 420 -18.97 -4.95 -8.31
CA THR A 420 -19.89 -5.89 -7.68
C THR A 420 -20.88 -6.44 -8.69
N ASP A 421 -21.52 -5.57 -9.49
CA ASP A 421 -22.46 -5.99 -10.56
C ASP A 421 -21.79 -6.92 -11.57
N ALA A 422 -20.59 -6.58 -12.03
CA ALA A 422 -19.84 -7.42 -12.96
C ALA A 422 -19.54 -8.80 -12.37
N TYR A 423 -19.13 -8.86 -11.10
CA TYR A 423 -18.85 -10.12 -10.41
C TYR A 423 -20.10 -10.96 -10.21
N LEU A 424 -21.22 -10.38 -9.73
CA LEU A 424 -22.48 -11.06 -9.55
C LEU A 424 -23.06 -11.58 -10.88
N LYS A 425 -22.96 -10.79 -11.96
CA LYS A 425 -23.35 -11.22 -13.32
C LYS A 425 -22.54 -12.43 -13.77
N LYS A 426 -21.23 -12.40 -13.55
CA LYS A 426 -20.37 -13.53 -13.87
C LYS A 426 -20.77 -14.81 -13.13
N LEU A 427 -21.11 -14.72 -11.83
CA LEU A 427 -21.61 -15.85 -11.06
C LEU A 427 -22.96 -16.36 -11.62
N LYS A 428 -23.87 -15.48 -11.99
CA LYS A 428 -25.19 -15.80 -12.59
C LYS A 428 -25.02 -16.49 -13.94
N GLU A 429 -24.20 -15.93 -14.83
CA GLU A 429 -23.93 -16.47 -16.17
C GLU A 429 -23.31 -17.87 -16.13
N ASN A 430 -22.53 -18.16 -15.10
CA ASN A 430 -21.91 -19.47 -14.90
C ASN A 430 -22.77 -20.44 -14.06
N GLY A 431 -23.96 -20.01 -13.61
CA GLY A 431 -24.91 -20.85 -12.87
C GLY A 431 -24.38 -21.30 -11.50
N VAL A 432 -23.59 -20.43 -10.84
CA VAL A 432 -23.06 -20.67 -9.49
C VAL A 432 -23.53 -19.61 -8.48
N TYR A 433 -24.39 -18.69 -8.90
CA TYR A 433 -24.93 -17.64 -8.04
C TYR A 433 -25.89 -18.19 -6.98
N ASP A 434 -26.84 -19.03 -7.38
CA ASP A 434 -27.88 -19.53 -6.48
C ASP A 434 -27.29 -20.48 -5.42
N ASN A 435 -26.28 -21.28 -5.77
CA ASN A 435 -25.61 -22.19 -4.85
C ASN A 435 -24.51 -21.52 -3.99
N SER A 436 -24.46 -20.20 -3.99
CA SER A 436 -23.48 -19.41 -3.24
C SER A 436 -24.11 -18.64 -2.09
N VAL A 437 -23.48 -18.71 -0.93
CA VAL A 437 -23.54 -17.66 0.10
C VAL A 437 -22.64 -16.55 -0.37
N ILE A 438 -23.14 -15.32 -0.42
CA ILE A 438 -22.38 -14.15 -0.87
C ILE A 438 -22.52 -13.04 0.16
N ILE A 439 -21.40 -12.55 0.64
CA ILE A 439 -21.31 -11.39 1.52
C ILE A 439 -20.50 -10.32 0.79
N VAL A 440 -21.09 -9.14 0.60
CA VAL A 440 -20.38 -7.95 0.11
C VAL A 440 -20.29 -7.00 1.29
N MET A 441 -19.07 -6.66 1.70
CA MET A 441 -18.84 -5.88 2.91
C MET A 441 -17.60 -5.00 2.77
N ALA A 442 -17.43 -4.04 3.69
CA ALA A 442 -16.16 -3.36 3.89
C ALA A 442 -15.51 -3.81 5.20
N ASP A 443 -14.24 -3.57 5.36
CA ASP A 443 -13.51 -3.81 6.61
C ASP A 443 -13.77 -2.72 7.66
N HIS A 444 -13.89 -1.47 7.20
CA HIS A 444 -14.30 -0.28 7.94
C HIS A 444 -14.94 0.74 7.00
N GLY A 445 -15.47 1.83 7.54
CA GLY A 445 -15.94 2.98 6.76
C GLY A 445 -14.78 3.92 6.39
N TYR A 446 -15.12 5.01 5.70
CA TYR A 446 -14.19 6.04 5.28
C TYR A 446 -14.45 7.37 6.01
N GLY A 447 -13.39 8.06 6.44
CA GLY A 447 -13.47 9.39 7.01
C GLY A 447 -12.23 10.21 6.71
N LEU A 448 -12.44 11.42 6.18
CA LEU A 448 -11.37 12.38 5.85
C LEU A 448 -10.84 13.14 7.06
N SER A 449 -11.56 13.15 8.19
CA SER A 449 -11.14 13.87 9.39
C SER A 449 -10.41 12.95 10.36
N TYR A 450 -9.31 13.41 10.90
CA TYR A 450 -8.62 12.74 12.00
C TYR A 450 -9.55 12.70 13.23
N GLY A 451 -9.82 11.49 13.73
CA GLY A 451 -10.65 11.28 14.91
C GLY A 451 -11.45 9.98 14.81
N PRO A 452 -12.08 9.52 15.92
CA PRO A 452 -12.79 8.24 15.99
C PRO A 452 -14.06 8.20 15.14
N ARG A 453 -14.47 9.34 14.63
CA ARG A 453 -15.71 9.48 13.90
C ARG A 453 -15.47 9.20 12.42
N ASN A 454 -16.43 8.52 11.78
CA ASN A 454 -16.57 8.28 10.33
C ASN A 454 -15.98 6.98 9.77
N ARG A 455 -15.42 6.08 10.59
CA ARG A 455 -14.94 4.78 10.10
C ARG A 455 -15.68 3.58 10.69
N GLN A 456 -16.60 3.81 11.62
CA GLN A 456 -17.33 2.75 12.30
C GLN A 456 -18.49 2.15 11.49
N HIS A 457 -18.93 2.79 10.40
CA HIS A 457 -20.12 2.44 9.64
C HIS A 457 -19.78 1.89 8.23
N PRO A 458 -19.42 0.61 8.11
CA PRO A 458 -19.16 -0.03 6.82
C PRO A 458 -20.45 -0.52 6.17
N VAL A 459 -20.43 -0.79 4.86
CA VAL A 459 -21.50 -1.55 4.20
C VAL A 459 -21.46 -3.03 4.59
N LEU A 460 -22.65 -3.66 4.68
CA LEU A 460 -22.80 -5.09 4.88
C LEU A 460 -24.03 -5.64 4.15
N PHE A 461 -23.82 -6.37 3.07
CA PHE A 461 -24.85 -7.04 2.28
C PHE A 461 -24.69 -8.56 2.40
N ILE A 462 -25.75 -9.27 2.68
CA ILE A 462 -25.70 -10.72 2.86
C ILE A 462 -26.78 -11.40 2.01
N LYS A 463 -26.38 -12.46 1.30
CA LYS A 463 -27.22 -13.38 0.58
C LYS A 463 -26.89 -14.80 0.98
N GLY A 464 -27.88 -15.55 1.44
CA GLY A 464 -27.77 -16.99 1.71
C GLY A 464 -27.83 -17.86 0.45
N LYS A 465 -27.57 -19.15 0.61
CA LYS A 465 -27.66 -20.11 -0.49
C LYS A 465 -29.13 -20.32 -0.92
N ASN A 466 -29.40 -20.27 -2.23
CA ASN A 466 -30.74 -20.38 -2.84
C ASN A 466 -31.75 -19.31 -2.36
N GLU A 467 -31.27 -18.22 -1.83
CA GLU A 467 -32.11 -17.11 -1.43
C GLU A 467 -32.59 -16.32 -2.64
N SER A 468 -33.88 -15.92 -2.63
CA SER A 468 -34.48 -15.14 -3.71
C SER A 468 -35.61 -14.27 -3.19
N HIS A 469 -35.37 -12.97 -3.16
CA HIS A 469 -36.32 -11.91 -2.77
C HIS A 469 -35.91 -10.58 -3.40
N ASP A 470 -36.77 -9.58 -3.31
CA ASP A 470 -36.37 -8.22 -3.68
C ASP A 470 -35.33 -7.69 -2.68
N TYR A 471 -34.50 -6.74 -3.13
CA TYR A 471 -33.55 -6.05 -2.25
C TYR A 471 -34.22 -5.55 -0.98
N THR A 472 -33.67 -5.92 0.17
CA THR A 472 -34.20 -5.57 1.49
C THR A 472 -33.18 -4.77 2.28
N VAL A 473 -33.62 -3.71 2.96
CA VAL A 473 -32.81 -2.93 3.90
C VAL A 473 -33.25 -3.26 5.32
N SER A 474 -32.31 -3.52 6.20
CA SER A 474 -32.54 -3.78 7.63
C SER A 474 -31.76 -2.78 8.48
N GLU A 475 -32.46 -2.05 9.33
CA GLU A 475 -31.86 -1.16 10.33
C GLU A 475 -31.58 -1.87 11.67
N ALA A 476 -31.56 -3.21 11.68
CA ALA A 476 -31.15 -3.95 12.87
C ALA A 476 -29.73 -3.55 13.32
N PRO A 477 -29.49 -3.35 14.63
CA PRO A 477 -28.21 -2.83 15.13
C PRO A 477 -27.14 -3.91 15.14
N ILE A 478 -26.50 -4.17 14.01
CA ILE A 478 -25.50 -5.21 13.83
C ILE A 478 -24.10 -4.71 14.18
N SER A 479 -23.27 -5.63 14.67
CA SER A 479 -21.85 -5.43 14.91
C SER A 479 -21.05 -6.53 14.22
N TYR A 480 -19.81 -6.25 13.83
CA TYR A 480 -18.90 -7.29 13.35
C TYR A 480 -18.57 -8.36 14.41
N ASP A 481 -18.87 -8.08 15.66
CA ASP A 481 -18.83 -9.09 16.73
C ASP A 481 -19.83 -10.25 16.50
N ASP A 482 -20.90 -10.00 15.73
CA ASP A 482 -21.94 -10.99 15.42
C ASP A 482 -21.56 -11.87 14.23
N LEU A 483 -20.52 -11.54 13.46
CA LEU A 483 -20.20 -12.19 12.18
C LEU A 483 -19.88 -13.68 12.34
N GLN A 484 -19.23 -14.11 13.41
CA GLN A 484 -18.87 -15.52 13.60
C GLN A 484 -20.12 -16.41 13.72
N GLU A 485 -21.13 -15.94 14.43
CA GLU A 485 -22.41 -16.63 14.53
C GLU A 485 -23.17 -16.57 13.21
N ALA A 486 -23.20 -15.43 12.55
CA ALA A 486 -23.82 -15.26 11.22
C ALA A 486 -23.19 -16.21 10.19
N TYR A 487 -21.87 -16.29 10.10
CA TYR A 487 -21.18 -17.23 9.23
C TYR A 487 -21.52 -18.68 9.53
N SER A 488 -21.61 -19.00 10.82
CA SER A 488 -22.02 -20.35 11.26
C SER A 488 -23.42 -20.70 10.79
N ARG A 489 -24.39 -19.79 10.93
CA ARG A 489 -25.78 -19.96 10.50
C ARG A 489 -25.89 -20.07 8.98
N LEU A 490 -25.18 -19.24 8.23
CA LEU A 490 -25.12 -19.30 6.76
C LEU A 490 -24.56 -20.63 6.27
N LEU A 491 -23.50 -21.14 6.91
CA LEU A 491 -22.96 -22.47 6.62
C LEU A 491 -23.93 -23.63 6.94
N ASP A 492 -24.91 -23.40 7.80
CA ASP A 492 -25.96 -24.32 8.16
C ASP A 492 -27.26 -24.08 7.35
N GLY A 493 -27.28 -23.13 6.44
CA GLY A 493 -28.36 -22.88 5.47
C GLY A 493 -29.33 -21.75 5.85
N ALA A 494 -28.96 -20.84 6.76
CA ALA A 494 -29.75 -19.65 7.02
C ALA A 494 -29.78 -18.73 5.78
N THR A 495 -30.83 -17.91 5.69
CA THR A 495 -30.95 -16.83 4.72
C THR A 495 -30.22 -15.56 5.19
N GLY A 496 -29.98 -14.62 4.28
CA GLY A 496 -29.44 -13.31 4.64
C GLY A 496 -30.40 -12.52 5.54
N GLU A 497 -31.71 -12.66 5.37
CA GLU A 497 -32.73 -11.96 6.16
C GLU A 497 -32.78 -12.43 7.63
N ASP A 498 -32.51 -13.72 7.88
CA ASP A 498 -32.70 -14.34 9.21
C ASP A 498 -31.36 -14.67 9.90
N VAL A 499 -30.25 -14.10 9.39
CA VAL A 499 -28.91 -14.50 9.86
C VAL A 499 -28.56 -13.97 11.25
N PHE A 500 -29.12 -12.82 11.63
CA PHE A 500 -28.91 -12.19 12.94
C PHE A 500 -30.12 -12.29 13.85
N ASP A 501 -29.88 -12.31 15.16
CA ASP A 501 -30.95 -12.33 16.17
C ASP A 501 -31.56 -10.95 16.43
N TYR A 502 -30.81 -9.87 16.13
CA TYR A 502 -31.25 -8.50 16.32
C TYR A 502 -32.21 -8.07 15.23
N LYS A 503 -33.17 -7.22 15.64
CA LYS A 503 -34.20 -6.68 14.75
C LYS A 503 -34.19 -5.16 14.81
N GLU A 504 -34.81 -4.56 13.79
CA GLU A 504 -35.05 -3.13 13.77
C GLU A 504 -35.75 -2.65 15.04
N GLY A 505 -35.24 -1.58 15.64
CA GLY A 505 -35.72 -1.02 16.90
C GLY A 505 -35.11 -1.64 18.18
N ASP A 506 -34.31 -2.68 18.08
CA ASP A 506 -33.57 -3.20 19.23
C ASP A 506 -32.51 -2.19 19.69
N GLU A 507 -32.36 -2.06 21.00
CA GLU A 507 -31.34 -1.21 21.61
C GLU A 507 -30.15 -2.05 22.07
N ARG A 508 -28.93 -1.70 21.61
CA ARG A 508 -27.69 -2.33 22.09
C ARG A 508 -26.49 -1.40 21.96
N GLN A 509 -25.49 -1.65 22.77
CA GLN A 509 -24.18 -1.06 22.61
C GLN A 509 -23.32 -1.94 21.70
N ARG A 510 -22.66 -1.35 20.70
CA ARG A 510 -21.76 -2.01 19.78
C ARG A 510 -20.38 -1.45 19.95
N ARG A 511 -19.42 -2.33 20.23
CA ARG A 511 -18.04 -1.97 20.50
C ARG A 511 -17.30 -1.59 19.23
N TYR A 512 -16.49 -0.56 19.31
CA TYR A 512 -15.60 -0.11 18.25
C TYR A 512 -14.28 0.34 18.87
N LEU A 513 -13.15 -0.11 18.30
CA LEU A 513 -11.80 0.23 18.72
C LEU A 513 -11.14 1.12 17.68
N TYR A 514 -10.76 2.31 18.13
CA TYR A 514 -10.15 3.34 17.30
C TYR A 514 -8.65 3.42 17.54
N PHE A 515 -7.85 3.27 16.48
CA PHE A 515 -6.45 3.64 16.47
C PHE A 515 -6.29 5.07 15.97
N GLU A 516 -5.54 5.90 16.69
CA GLU A 516 -5.18 7.21 16.22
C GLU A 516 -4.01 7.10 15.24
N TYR A 517 -4.13 7.71 14.05
CA TYR A 517 -3.17 7.57 12.97
C TYR A 517 -1.74 8.05 13.33
N GLU A 518 -1.62 9.01 14.24
CA GLU A 518 -0.32 9.51 14.72
C GLU A 518 0.22 8.73 15.94
N HIS A 519 -0.60 7.88 16.56
CA HIS A 519 -0.34 7.15 17.80
C HIS A 519 -0.88 5.73 17.70
N GLU A 520 -0.36 4.95 16.74
CA GLU A 520 -0.77 3.55 16.52
C GLU A 520 -0.55 2.64 17.72
N GLU A 521 0.22 3.08 18.72
CA GLU A 521 0.40 2.39 19.99
C GLU A 521 -0.80 2.51 20.92
N ILE A 522 -1.78 3.40 20.63
CA ILE A 522 -2.94 3.66 21.49
C ILE A 522 -4.22 3.22 20.78
N LEU A 523 -4.92 2.27 21.38
CA LEU A 523 -6.29 1.87 21.04
C LEU A 523 -7.27 2.52 22.02
N GLU A 524 -8.24 3.26 21.50
CA GLU A 524 -9.33 3.86 22.30
C GLU A 524 -10.64 3.10 22.07
N GLU A 525 -11.35 2.80 23.14
CA GLU A 525 -12.63 2.10 23.09
C GLU A 525 -13.80 3.07 22.99
N TYR A 526 -14.68 2.79 22.03
CA TYR A 526 -15.95 3.49 21.83
C TYR A 526 -17.11 2.51 21.79
N PHE A 527 -18.30 3.00 22.09
CA PHE A 527 -19.55 2.28 21.91
C PHE A 527 -20.53 3.10 21.06
N GLN A 528 -21.07 2.48 20.03
CA GLN A 528 -22.18 2.98 19.25
C GLN A 528 -23.50 2.54 19.90
N GLU A 529 -24.34 3.49 20.34
CA GLU A 529 -25.60 3.22 21.05
C GLU A 529 -26.83 3.37 20.14
N GLY A 530 -26.75 4.21 19.10
CA GLY A 530 -27.82 4.48 18.16
C GLY A 530 -27.51 3.98 16.75
N TYR A 531 -28.09 4.63 15.75
CA TYR A 531 -27.82 4.34 14.34
C TYR A 531 -26.32 4.53 14.03
N ALA A 532 -25.74 3.61 13.27
CA ALA A 532 -24.30 3.60 13.00
C ALA A 532 -23.78 4.87 12.31
N GLY A 533 -24.58 5.49 11.44
CA GLY A 533 -24.26 6.75 10.78
C GLY A 533 -24.43 7.98 11.68
N ASP A 534 -25.09 7.86 12.86
CA ASP A 534 -25.25 8.96 13.81
C ASP A 534 -24.07 9.08 14.75
N LEU A 535 -23.14 9.97 14.42
CA LEU A 535 -21.90 10.21 15.16
C LEU A 535 -22.11 10.74 16.57
N ASP A 536 -23.25 11.32 16.87
CA ASP A 536 -23.58 11.81 18.21
C ASP A 536 -23.89 10.67 19.19
N THR A 537 -24.15 9.47 18.67
CA THR A 537 -24.40 8.25 19.44
C THR A 537 -23.15 7.37 19.62
N LEU A 538 -22.01 7.74 19.00
CA LEU A 538 -20.71 7.12 19.23
C LEU A 538 -20.03 7.75 20.45
N LYS A 539 -19.87 6.99 21.52
CA LYS A 539 -19.40 7.48 22.83
C LYS A 539 -18.12 6.78 23.26
N ALA A 540 -17.13 7.57 23.67
CA ALA A 540 -15.92 7.03 24.27
C ALA A 540 -16.23 6.35 25.61
N SER A 541 -15.71 5.14 25.82
CA SER A 541 -15.81 4.46 27.11
C SER A 541 -14.84 5.03 28.15
N GLY A 542 -13.82 5.73 27.72
CA GLY A 542 -12.69 6.20 28.53
C GLY A 542 -11.58 5.15 28.73
N ARG A 543 -11.74 3.93 28.17
CA ARG A 543 -10.68 2.91 28.19
C ARG A 543 -9.72 3.12 27.02
N LYS A 544 -8.43 2.96 27.33
CA LYS A 544 -7.33 2.98 26.35
C LYS A 544 -6.48 1.75 26.56
N PHE A 545 -6.05 1.15 25.47
CA PHE A 545 -5.17 0.00 25.48
C PHE A 545 -3.85 0.44 24.83
N ILE A 546 -2.77 0.33 25.59
CA ILE A 546 -1.43 0.76 25.16
C ILE A 546 -0.54 -0.46 25.22
N TYR A 547 0.16 -0.75 24.12
CA TYR A 547 1.19 -1.78 24.10
C TYR A 547 2.47 -1.19 24.71
N GLU A 548 2.90 -1.75 25.82
CA GLU A 548 4.22 -1.46 26.44
C GLU A 548 5.14 -2.65 26.10
N GLU A 549 6.20 -2.40 25.32
CA GLU A 549 7.23 -3.39 25.00
C GLU A 549 8.02 -3.85 26.25
#